data_19da3d4df603dd728b88603ebbf20af1
#
_entry.id   19da3d4df603dd728b88603ebbf20af1
#
_cell.length_a   1.000
_cell.length_b   1.000
_cell.length_c   1.000
_cell.angle_alpha   90.00
_cell.angle_beta   90.00
_cell.angle_gamma   90.00
#
_symmetry.space_group_name_H-M   'P 1'
#
loop_
_entity.id
_entity.type
_entity.pdbx_description
1 polymer ?
#
loop_
_entity_poly.entity_id
_entity_poly.type
_entity_poly.pdbx_seq_one_letter_code
_entity_poly.pdbx_strand_id
1 'polypeptide(L)'
;MLVNTARFRSRLAEERLDGIVAATSENVHYLTGIASVSLAIHPYFGQGYAVATAEAPEAPRYVCSVGEVDQVLDGFEGIAGVETCGTFFREVPEGTALTDDERRLHDLSVVRPAHKTPVDALAAAIKAAGLAHARVGLDTDGLKPGVREQLAALLPTATFVDASKTLAFVRRVKTAEEIRRIRRSAAAAESAILAAASIMEEGVTERELMLAFN
;
A
#
# COMPACT_ATOMS: atom_id res chain seq x y z
N MET A 1 3.00 -13.07 -0.70
CA MET A 1 3.61 -11.84 -1.20
C MET A 1 3.34 -11.72 -2.70
N LEU A 2 3.03 -10.51 -3.18
CA LEU A 2 2.72 -10.26 -4.59
C LEU A 2 3.99 -9.92 -5.41
N VAL A 3 5.00 -9.35 -4.76
CA VAL A 3 6.18 -8.80 -5.43
C VAL A 3 7.00 -9.88 -6.14
N ASN A 4 7.27 -9.69 -7.42
CA ASN A 4 8.28 -10.43 -8.15
C ASN A 4 9.67 -9.88 -7.78
N THR A 5 10.26 -10.41 -6.71
CA THR A 5 11.49 -9.88 -6.09
C THR A 5 12.69 -9.90 -7.02
N ALA A 6 12.84 -10.95 -7.82
CA ALA A 6 13.95 -11.05 -8.78
C ALA A 6 13.86 -9.93 -9.83
N ARG A 7 12.67 -9.74 -10.40
CA ARG A 7 12.41 -8.71 -11.40
C ARG A 7 12.49 -7.29 -10.80
N PHE A 8 12.04 -7.13 -9.56
CA PHE A 8 12.17 -5.88 -8.82
C PHE A 8 13.64 -5.48 -8.66
N ARG A 9 14.47 -6.39 -8.13
CA ARG A 9 15.91 -6.15 -7.94
C ARG A 9 16.60 -5.84 -9.26
N SER A 10 16.33 -6.62 -10.32
CA SER A 10 16.91 -6.37 -11.65
C SER A 10 16.55 -4.98 -12.16
N ARG A 11 15.27 -4.59 -12.02
CA ARG A 11 14.80 -3.30 -12.52
C ARG A 11 15.39 -2.12 -11.76
N LEU A 12 15.46 -2.20 -10.43
CA LEU A 12 16.10 -1.15 -9.63
C LEU A 12 17.59 -1.02 -9.96
N ALA A 13 18.29 -2.14 -10.17
CA ALA A 13 19.70 -2.14 -10.57
C ALA A 13 19.91 -1.47 -11.94
N GLU A 14 19.07 -1.77 -12.94
CA GLU A 14 19.11 -1.13 -14.27
C GLU A 14 18.94 0.40 -14.15
N GLU A 15 18.05 0.86 -13.27
CA GLU A 15 17.76 2.27 -13.03
C GLU A 15 18.71 2.92 -11.99
N ARG A 16 19.63 2.14 -11.42
CA ARG A 16 20.55 2.54 -10.36
C ARG A 16 19.82 3.13 -9.14
N LEU A 17 18.74 2.46 -8.71
CA LEU A 17 17.96 2.83 -7.55
C LEU A 17 18.29 1.92 -6.36
N ASP A 18 18.50 2.52 -5.20
CA ASP A 18 18.71 1.80 -3.94
C ASP A 18 17.35 1.39 -3.30
N GLY A 19 16.28 2.11 -3.63
CA GLY A 19 14.94 1.83 -3.18
C GLY A 19 13.90 2.62 -3.96
N ILE A 20 12.63 2.36 -3.66
CA ILE A 20 11.49 3.00 -4.30
C ILE A 20 10.40 3.33 -3.27
N VAL A 21 9.74 4.47 -3.50
CA VAL A 21 8.51 4.87 -2.82
C VAL A 21 7.34 4.62 -3.75
N ALA A 22 6.43 3.74 -3.36
CA ALA A 22 5.14 3.57 -4.00
C ALA A 22 4.13 4.54 -3.40
N ALA A 23 3.29 5.14 -4.23
CA ALA A 23 2.32 6.15 -3.84
C ALA A 23 0.93 5.93 -4.48
N THR A 24 0.83 5.19 -5.58
CA THR A 24 -0.46 4.78 -6.14
C THR A 24 -1.04 3.60 -5.36
N SER A 25 -2.37 3.49 -5.32
CA SER A 25 -3.09 2.41 -4.62
C SER A 25 -2.58 1.02 -5.02
N GLU A 26 -2.42 0.81 -6.33
CA GLU A 26 -1.96 -0.46 -6.89
C GLU A 26 -0.52 -0.81 -6.49
N ASN A 27 0.36 0.19 -6.47
CA ASN A 27 1.77 -0.01 -6.15
C ASN A 27 1.98 -0.20 -4.65
N VAL A 28 1.23 0.53 -3.80
CA VAL A 28 1.22 0.33 -2.35
C VAL A 28 0.71 -1.07 -2.02
N HIS A 29 -0.43 -1.48 -2.60
CA HIS A 29 -0.96 -2.83 -2.41
C HIS A 29 0.01 -3.91 -2.91
N TYR A 30 0.65 -3.70 -4.06
CA TYR A 30 1.61 -4.65 -4.60
C TYR A 30 2.79 -4.92 -3.67
N LEU A 31 3.33 -3.87 -3.04
CA LEU A 31 4.46 -3.99 -2.11
C LEU A 31 4.05 -4.51 -0.73
N THR A 32 2.90 -4.12 -0.20
CA THR A 32 2.51 -4.36 1.19
C THR A 32 1.44 -5.43 1.38
N GLY A 33 0.63 -5.69 0.36
CA GLY A 33 -0.62 -6.47 0.47
C GLY A 33 -1.78 -5.68 1.06
N ILE A 34 -1.56 -4.45 1.54
CA ILE A 34 -2.58 -3.61 2.17
C ILE A 34 -3.38 -2.87 1.10
N ALA A 35 -4.69 -2.96 1.17
CA ALA A 35 -5.62 -2.14 0.38
C ALA A 35 -5.95 -0.86 1.16
N SER A 36 -5.15 0.20 0.98
CA SER A 36 -5.38 1.48 1.69
C SER A 36 -6.73 2.08 1.32
N VAL A 37 -7.58 2.28 2.32
CA VAL A 37 -8.90 2.89 2.17
C VAL A 37 -8.78 4.33 1.72
N SER A 38 -7.86 5.12 2.29
CA SER A 38 -7.60 6.49 1.86
C SER A 38 -7.26 6.59 0.38
N LEU A 39 -6.40 5.71 -0.12
CA LEU A 39 -6.03 5.71 -1.54
C LEU A 39 -7.17 5.22 -2.44
N ALA A 40 -8.01 4.29 -1.96
CA ALA A 40 -9.11 3.74 -2.73
C ALA A 40 -10.31 4.71 -2.82
N ILE A 41 -10.68 5.34 -1.69
CA ILE A 41 -11.86 6.22 -1.61
C ILE A 41 -11.53 7.65 -2.03
N HIS A 42 -10.30 8.09 -1.75
CA HIS A 42 -9.85 9.45 -2.02
C HIS A 42 -8.58 9.48 -2.89
N PRO A 43 -8.63 9.03 -4.15
CA PRO A 43 -7.45 8.91 -5.01
C PRO A 43 -6.75 10.26 -5.24
N TYR A 44 -7.48 11.39 -5.12
CA TYR A 44 -6.91 12.73 -5.28
C TYR A 44 -6.36 13.34 -4.00
N PHE A 45 -6.84 12.93 -2.82
CA PHE A 45 -6.49 13.51 -1.52
C PHE A 45 -5.83 12.52 -0.58
N GLY A 46 -6.15 11.25 -0.70
CA GLY A 46 -5.57 10.19 0.11
C GLY A 46 -4.04 10.16 -0.01
N GLN A 47 -3.38 9.89 1.08
CA GLN A 47 -1.94 9.72 1.13
C GLN A 47 -1.62 8.49 1.97
N GLY A 48 -0.99 7.54 1.31
CA GLY A 48 -0.43 6.34 1.90
C GLY A 48 0.75 5.93 1.03
N TYR A 49 1.80 5.40 1.65
CA TYR A 49 3.03 5.10 0.92
C TYR A 49 3.59 3.75 1.34
N ALA A 50 4.33 3.13 0.43
CA ALA A 50 5.18 2.00 0.78
C ALA A 50 6.62 2.28 0.32
N VAL A 51 7.58 1.99 1.19
CA VAL A 51 9.00 2.16 0.92
C VAL A 51 9.64 0.78 0.87
N ALA A 52 10.23 0.42 -0.26
CA ALA A 52 10.94 -0.85 -0.45
C ALA A 52 12.37 -0.60 -0.90
N THR A 53 13.32 -1.38 -0.35
CA THR A 53 14.73 -1.33 -0.76
C THR A 53 15.03 -2.36 -1.85
N ALA A 54 16.08 -2.13 -2.62
CA ALA A 54 16.57 -3.11 -3.60
C ALA A 54 17.04 -4.40 -2.93
N GLU A 55 17.58 -4.31 -1.70
CA GLU A 55 18.11 -5.45 -0.95
C GLU A 55 17.00 -6.34 -0.37
N ALA A 56 15.93 -5.72 0.20
CA ALA A 56 14.87 -6.43 0.89
C ALA A 56 13.47 -5.98 0.39
N PRO A 57 13.12 -6.25 -0.87
CA PRO A 57 11.80 -5.89 -1.41
C PRO A 57 10.64 -6.64 -0.74
N GLU A 58 10.94 -7.74 -0.04
CA GLU A 58 10.01 -8.53 0.76
C GLU A 58 9.71 -7.93 2.14
N ALA A 59 10.45 -6.92 2.57
CA ALA A 59 10.31 -6.25 3.86
C ALA A 59 10.05 -4.73 3.69
N PRO A 60 8.97 -4.33 3.01
CA PRO A 60 8.63 -2.93 2.81
C PRO A 60 8.26 -2.26 4.12
N ARG A 61 8.37 -0.93 4.17
CA ARG A 61 7.77 -0.11 5.22
C ARG A 61 6.49 0.52 4.71
N TYR A 62 5.50 0.64 5.59
CA TYR A 62 4.21 1.22 5.25
C TYR A 62 4.02 2.56 5.96
N VAL A 63 3.39 3.50 5.28
CA VAL A 63 3.03 4.83 5.81
C VAL A 63 1.54 5.02 5.62
N CYS A 64 0.82 5.30 6.71
CA CYS A 64 -0.63 5.51 6.67
C CYS A 64 -1.11 6.55 7.68
N SER A 65 -2.37 6.95 7.55
CA SER A 65 -3.07 7.68 8.59
C SER A 65 -3.18 6.82 9.86
N VAL A 66 -3.04 7.44 11.04
CA VAL A 66 -3.26 6.76 12.32
C VAL A 66 -4.68 6.17 12.43
N GLY A 67 -5.66 6.72 11.69
CA GLY A 67 -7.02 6.19 11.62
C GLY A 67 -7.16 4.90 10.80
N GLU A 68 -6.14 4.51 10.04
CA GLU A 68 -6.14 3.33 9.14
C GLU A 68 -5.19 2.22 9.59
N VAL A 69 -4.67 2.28 10.82
CA VAL A 69 -3.65 1.30 11.28
C VAL A 69 -4.17 -0.14 11.36
N ASP A 70 -5.48 -0.33 11.48
CA ASP A 70 -6.12 -1.64 11.45
C ASP A 70 -5.87 -2.40 10.15
N GLN A 71 -5.75 -1.70 9.02
CA GLN A 71 -5.42 -2.30 7.73
C GLN A 71 -4.02 -2.95 7.69
N VAL A 72 -3.15 -2.62 8.64
CA VAL A 72 -1.82 -3.25 8.76
C VAL A 72 -1.94 -4.76 9.04
N LEU A 73 -3.04 -5.19 9.66
CA LEU A 73 -3.31 -6.62 9.92
C LEU A 73 -3.62 -7.40 8.63
N ASP A 74 -4.10 -6.73 7.59
CA ASP A 74 -4.36 -7.33 6.27
C ASP A 74 -3.09 -7.45 5.42
N GLY A 75 -2.01 -6.78 5.83
CA GLY A 75 -0.73 -6.76 5.13
C GLY A 75 0.03 -8.06 5.20
N PHE A 76 1.14 -8.11 4.48
CA PHE A 76 2.05 -9.24 4.57
C PHE A 76 2.78 -9.25 5.92
N GLU A 77 3.06 -10.43 6.46
CA GLU A 77 3.86 -10.59 7.68
C GLU A 77 5.26 -9.96 7.60
N GLY A 78 5.79 -9.80 6.37
CA GLY A 78 7.11 -9.22 6.10
C GLY A 78 7.23 -7.70 6.19
N ILE A 79 6.19 -6.95 6.57
CA ILE A 79 6.28 -5.48 6.70
C ILE A 79 7.29 -5.13 7.81
N ALA A 80 8.39 -4.46 7.42
CA ALA A 80 9.51 -4.13 8.31
C ALA A 80 9.19 -3.01 9.32
N GLY A 81 8.16 -2.21 9.06
CA GLY A 81 7.73 -1.15 9.97
C GLY A 81 6.59 -0.32 9.40
N VAL A 82 5.92 0.37 10.31
CA VAL A 82 4.79 1.25 9.99
C VAL A 82 5.05 2.62 10.62
N GLU A 83 4.92 3.66 9.81
CA GLU A 83 4.95 5.06 10.25
C GLU A 83 3.54 5.63 10.11
N THR A 84 3.01 6.20 11.18
CA THR A 84 1.67 6.77 11.18
C THR A 84 1.70 8.29 11.15
N CYS A 85 0.68 8.91 10.56
CA CYS A 85 0.55 10.36 10.52
C CYS A 85 -0.87 10.81 10.85
N GLY A 86 -0.99 12.08 11.23
CA GLY A 86 -2.24 12.72 11.55
C GLY A 86 -2.71 12.45 12.98
N THR A 87 -4.02 12.62 13.19
CA THR A 87 -4.65 12.44 14.49
C THR A 87 -5.88 11.56 14.34
N PHE A 88 -6.04 10.63 15.28
CA PHE A 88 -7.25 9.84 15.41
C PHE A 88 -7.45 9.53 16.88
N PHE A 89 -8.67 9.68 17.35
CA PHE A 89 -9.00 9.40 18.74
C PHE A 89 -9.36 7.93 18.91
N ARG A 90 -8.59 7.22 19.75
CA ARG A 90 -8.84 5.83 20.12
C ARG A 90 -8.63 5.68 21.61
N GLU A 91 -9.59 5.08 22.28
CA GLU A 91 -9.56 4.85 23.71
C GLU A 91 -9.68 3.35 24.00
N VAL A 92 -8.88 2.89 24.93
CA VAL A 92 -8.95 1.53 25.45
C VAL A 92 -9.16 1.64 26.96
N PRO A 93 -10.25 1.07 27.52
CA PRO A 93 -10.51 1.11 28.95
C PRO A 93 -9.36 0.49 29.74
N GLU A 94 -9.06 1.09 30.90
CA GLU A 94 -8.01 0.59 31.79
C GLU A 94 -8.31 -0.85 32.23
N GLY A 95 -7.29 -1.71 32.23
CA GLY A 95 -7.41 -3.12 32.59
C GLY A 95 -7.96 -4.03 31.49
N THR A 96 -8.22 -3.52 30.28
CA THR A 96 -8.65 -4.35 29.15
C THR A 96 -7.55 -5.33 28.75
N ALA A 97 -7.86 -6.62 28.73
CA ALA A 97 -6.96 -7.63 28.17
C ALA A 97 -6.96 -7.56 26.64
N LEU A 98 -5.84 -7.16 26.05
CA LEU A 98 -5.67 -7.07 24.61
C LEU A 98 -5.04 -8.35 24.04
N THR A 99 -5.51 -8.78 22.89
CA THR A 99 -4.84 -9.76 22.02
C THR A 99 -3.52 -9.18 21.46
N ASP A 100 -2.70 -10.00 20.80
CA ASP A 100 -1.45 -9.53 20.20
C ASP A 100 -1.70 -8.51 19.08
N ASP A 101 -2.72 -8.73 18.27
CA ASP A 101 -3.13 -7.79 17.21
C ASP A 101 -3.63 -6.48 17.81
N GLU A 102 -4.48 -6.53 18.82
CA GLU A 102 -4.98 -5.32 19.52
C GLU A 102 -3.83 -4.56 20.20
N ARG A 103 -2.86 -5.25 20.80
CA ARG A 103 -1.66 -4.60 21.35
C ARG A 103 -0.84 -3.91 20.26
N ARG A 104 -0.67 -4.55 19.10
CA ARG A 104 0.01 -3.96 17.95
C ARG A 104 -0.70 -2.69 17.46
N LEU A 105 -2.03 -2.75 17.31
CA LEU A 105 -2.83 -1.58 16.91
C LEU A 105 -2.78 -0.47 17.95
N HIS A 106 -2.88 -0.81 19.23
CA HIS A 106 -2.77 0.13 20.34
C HIS A 106 -1.39 0.83 20.34
N ASP A 107 -0.30 0.08 20.17
CA ASP A 107 1.04 0.65 20.05
C ASP A 107 1.13 1.67 18.90
N LEU A 108 0.64 1.30 17.71
CA LEU A 108 0.70 2.12 16.51
C LEU A 108 -0.20 3.36 16.53
N SER A 109 -1.29 3.34 17.29
CA SER A 109 -2.32 4.41 17.25
C SER A 109 -2.44 5.24 18.52
N VAL A 110 -1.95 4.73 19.67
CA VAL A 110 -2.09 5.39 20.97
C VAL A 110 -0.75 5.64 21.62
N VAL A 111 0.15 4.64 21.65
CA VAL A 111 1.42 4.73 22.37
C VAL A 111 2.47 5.50 21.58
N ARG A 112 2.65 5.16 20.31
CA ARG A 112 3.61 5.84 19.45
C ARG A 112 3.07 7.19 19.00
N PRO A 113 3.88 8.26 19.11
CA PRO A 113 3.47 9.55 18.55
C PRO A 113 3.41 9.47 17.02
N ALA A 114 2.26 9.82 16.45
CA ALA A 114 2.11 9.95 15.01
C ALA A 114 2.84 11.20 14.50
N HIS A 115 3.35 11.12 13.27
CA HIS A 115 3.93 12.28 12.59
C HIS A 115 2.85 13.32 12.27
N LYS A 116 3.24 14.60 12.21
CA LYS A 116 2.27 15.67 11.92
C LYS A 116 1.69 15.58 10.53
N THR A 117 2.52 15.24 9.54
CA THR A 117 2.12 15.15 8.14
C THR A 117 2.49 13.81 7.52
N PRO A 118 1.80 13.39 6.45
CA PRO A 118 2.17 12.20 5.70
C PRO A 118 3.59 12.24 5.13
N VAL A 119 4.10 13.44 4.81
CA VAL A 119 5.46 13.61 4.28
C VAL A 119 6.51 13.44 5.37
N ASP A 120 6.24 13.89 6.60
CA ASP A 120 7.14 13.64 7.75
C ASP A 120 7.23 12.12 8.03
N ALA A 121 6.08 11.43 8.02
CA ALA A 121 6.03 9.97 8.17
C ALA A 121 6.78 9.25 7.05
N LEU A 122 6.61 9.70 5.80
CA LEU A 122 7.33 9.14 4.65
C LEU A 122 8.84 9.36 4.77
N ALA A 123 9.27 10.56 5.17
CA ALA A 123 10.69 10.84 5.40
C ALA A 123 11.27 9.94 6.52
N ALA A 124 10.50 9.69 7.59
CA ALA A 124 10.90 8.77 8.65
C ALA A 124 11.01 7.33 8.13
N ALA A 125 10.05 6.86 7.33
CA ALA A 125 10.09 5.55 6.69
C ALA A 125 11.32 5.37 5.79
N ILE A 126 11.65 6.40 4.98
CA ILE A 126 12.84 6.41 4.11
C ILE A 126 14.13 6.34 4.95
N LYS A 127 14.22 7.12 6.02
CA LYS A 127 15.36 7.06 6.98
C LYS A 127 15.49 5.68 7.61
N ALA A 128 14.40 5.13 8.11
CA ALA A 128 14.37 3.82 8.76
C ALA A 128 14.63 2.65 7.78
N ALA A 129 14.44 2.87 6.47
CA ALA A 129 14.84 1.95 5.41
C ALA A 129 16.33 2.07 5.02
N GLY A 130 17.10 2.96 5.65
CA GLY A 130 18.52 3.20 5.32
C GLY A 130 18.73 4.03 4.05
N LEU A 131 17.69 4.68 3.53
CA LEU A 131 17.72 5.38 2.24
C LEU A 131 17.96 6.90 2.35
N ALA A 132 18.37 7.40 3.51
CA ALA A 132 18.54 8.84 3.76
C ALA A 132 19.65 9.49 2.90
N HIS A 133 20.59 8.70 2.36
CA HIS A 133 21.70 9.15 1.52
C HIS A 133 21.72 8.45 0.15
N ALA A 134 20.62 7.83 -0.20
CA ALA A 134 20.50 6.93 -1.33
C ALA A 134 19.82 7.58 -2.55
N ARG A 135 19.86 6.89 -3.68
CA ARG A 135 19.09 7.23 -4.87
C ARG A 135 17.74 6.51 -4.84
N VAL A 136 16.67 7.25 -4.61
CA VAL A 136 15.31 6.74 -4.36
C VAL A 136 14.40 7.08 -5.52
N GLY A 137 13.76 6.06 -6.09
CA GLY A 137 12.71 6.23 -7.07
C GLY A 137 11.41 6.66 -6.42
N LEU A 138 10.70 7.61 -7.01
CA LEU A 138 9.39 8.05 -6.57
C LEU A 138 8.33 7.64 -7.60
N ASP A 139 7.25 7.01 -7.14
CA ASP A 139 6.02 6.76 -7.90
C ASP A 139 5.25 8.08 -8.03
N THR A 140 5.71 8.94 -8.98
CA THR A 140 5.23 10.32 -9.10
C THR A 140 3.77 10.40 -9.52
N ASP A 141 3.21 9.36 -10.14
CA ASP A 141 1.79 9.31 -10.53
C ASP A 141 0.83 9.34 -9.33
N GLY A 142 1.29 8.85 -8.16
CA GLY A 142 0.53 8.87 -6.91
C GLY A 142 0.92 9.98 -5.94
N LEU A 143 2.01 10.71 -6.20
CA LEU A 143 2.46 11.77 -5.31
C LEU A 143 1.61 13.04 -5.45
N LYS A 144 1.30 13.65 -4.31
CA LYS A 144 0.65 14.97 -4.32
C LYS A 144 1.66 16.06 -4.70
N PRO A 145 1.18 17.16 -5.31
CA PRO A 145 2.03 18.31 -5.61
C PRO A 145 2.81 18.79 -4.38
N GLY A 146 4.09 19.09 -4.54
CA GLY A 146 4.97 19.57 -3.49
C GLY A 146 5.58 18.50 -2.57
N VAL A 147 5.14 17.24 -2.63
CA VAL A 147 5.70 16.16 -1.79
C VAL A 147 7.16 15.90 -2.10
N ARG A 148 7.54 15.90 -3.37
CA ARG A 148 8.95 15.69 -3.78
C ARG A 148 9.87 16.78 -3.23
N GLU A 149 9.45 18.03 -3.30
CA GLU A 149 10.19 19.20 -2.81
C GLU A 149 10.33 19.15 -1.28
N GLN A 150 9.26 18.79 -0.59
CA GLN A 150 9.28 18.61 0.87
C GLN A 150 10.22 17.46 1.29
N LEU A 151 10.18 16.34 0.59
CA LEU A 151 11.12 15.24 0.83
C LEU A 151 12.56 15.65 0.61
N ALA A 152 12.86 16.42 -0.46
CA ALA A 152 14.20 16.92 -0.73
C ALA A 152 14.68 17.88 0.38
N ALA A 153 13.79 18.67 0.97
CA ALA A 153 14.11 19.52 2.12
C ALA A 153 14.37 18.71 3.40
N LEU A 154 13.58 17.64 3.66
CA LEU A 154 13.72 16.79 4.84
C LEU A 154 14.89 15.79 4.76
N LEU A 155 15.32 15.45 3.53
CA LEU A 155 16.36 14.48 3.21
C LEU A 155 17.34 15.05 2.16
N PRO A 156 18.09 16.09 2.50
CA PRO A 156 18.89 16.85 1.52
C PRO A 156 20.05 16.06 0.90
N THR A 157 20.37 14.91 1.48
CA THR A 157 21.44 14.03 1.00
C THR A 157 20.94 12.85 0.15
N ALA A 158 19.62 12.64 0.10
CA ALA A 158 19.00 11.67 -0.80
C ALA A 158 18.79 12.29 -2.19
N THR A 159 18.87 11.45 -3.21
CA THR A 159 18.55 11.84 -4.59
C THR A 159 17.22 11.23 -5.00
N PHE A 160 16.22 12.06 -5.25
CA PHE A 160 14.88 11.62 -5.67
C PHE A 160 14.73 11.73 -7.19
N VAL A 161 14.31 10.63 -7.82
CA VAL A 161 14.07 10.57 -9.27
C VAL A 161 12.67 10.01 -9.56
N ASP A 162 12.13 10.38 -10.72
CA ASP A 162 10.87 9.78 -11.18
C ASP A 162 11.07 8.29 -11.50
N ALA A 163 10.22 7.46 -10.92
CA ALA A 163 10.17 6.02 -11.11
C ALA A 163 8.72 5.51 -11.26
N SER A 164 7.81 6.36 -11.72
CA SER A 164 6.36 6.06 -11.86
C SER A 164 6.10 4.80 -12.68
N LYS A 165 6.94 4.49 -13.67
CA LYS A 165 6.79 3.31 -14.54
C LYS A 165 7.54 2.07 -14.05
N THR A 166 8.39 2.20 -13.04
CA THR A 166 9.26 1.11 -12.56
C THR A 166 8.43 -0.05 -12.00
N LEU A 167 7.52 0.21 -11.08
CA LEU A 167 6.66 -0.82 -10.51
C LEU A 167 5.66 -1.37 -11.54
N ALA A 168 5.13 -0.54 -12.42
CA ALA A 168 4.29 -1.00 -13.52
C ALA A 168 5.04 -2.00 -14.42
N PHE A 169 6.33 -1.76 -14.70
CA PHE A 169 7.16 -2.69 -15.45
C PHE A 169 7.40 -4.00 -14.70
N VAL A 170 7.67 -3.94 -13.39
CA VAL A 170 7.84 -5.14 -12.55
C VAL A 170 6.57 -5.99 -12.55
N ARG A 171 5.39 -5.37 -12.38
CA ARG A 171 4.08 -6.01 -12.32
C ARG A 171 3.60 -6.64 -13.64
N ARG A 172 4.26 -6.38 -14.76
CA ARG A 172 3.91 -7.01 -16.06
C ARG A 172 4.03 -8.53 -16.02
N VAL A 173 5.02 -9.07 -15.32
CA VAL A 173 5.21 -10.50 -15.15
C VAL A 173 4.66 -10.92 -13.80
N LYS A 174 3.55 -11.64 -13.83
CA LYS A 174 2.79 -12.04 -12.64
C LYS A 174 3.47 -13.17 -11.89
N THR A 175 3.48 -13.07 -10.57
CA THR A 175 3.86 -14.18 -9.69
C THR A 175 2.80 -15.27 -9.69
N ALA A 176 3.13 -16.46 -9.20
CA ALA A 176 2.15 -17.53 -9.02
C ALA A 176 0.98 -17.12 -8.12
N GLU A 177 1.25 -16.32 -7.08
CA GLU A 177 0.22 -15.81 -6.17
C GLU A 177 -0.71 -14.80 -6.86
N GLU A 178 -0.17 -13.88 -7.66
CA GLU A 178 -1.00 -12.96 -8.46
C GLU A 178 -1.88 -13.74 -9.44
N ILE A 179 -1.32 -14.76 -10.12
CA ILE A 179 -2.10 -15.62 -11.04
C ILE A 179 -3.21 -16.34 -10.29
N ARG A 180 -2.94 -16.87 -9.10
CA ARG A 180 -3.95 -17.54 -8.26
C ARG A 180 -5.09 -16.58 -7.89
N ARG A 181 -4.78 -15.36 -7.48
CA ARG A 181 -5.79 -14.33 -7.14
C ARG A 181 -6.60 -13.90 -8.36
N ILE A 182 -5.96 -13.66 -9.49
CA ILE A 182 -6.64 -13.30 -10.75
C ILE A 182 -7.59 -14.41 -11.18
N ARG A 183 -7.16 -15.68 -11.14
CA ARG A 183 -8.03 -16.83 -11.49
C ARG A 183 -9.23 -16.93 -10.55
N ARG A 184 -9.04 -16.72 -9.23
CA ARG A 184 -10.13 -16.73 -8.26
C ARG A 184 -11.13 -15.59 -8.52
N SER A 185 -10.64 -14.40 -8.82
CA SER A 185 -11.49 -13.26 -9.16
C SER A 185 -12.26 -13.50 -10.47
N ALA A 186 -11.61 -14.06 -11.49
CA ALA A 186 -12.26 -14.39 -12.76
C ALA A 186 -13.34 -15.45 -12.56
N ALA A 187 -13.08 -16.51 -11.79
CA ALA A 187 -14.08 -17.55 -11.49
C ALA A 187 -15.29 -16.99 -10.72
N ALA A 188 -15.06 -16.08 -9.76
CA ALA A 188 -16.15 -15.40 -9.05
C ALA A 188 -17.01 -14.55 -10.00
N ALA A 189 -16.37 -13.77 -10.88
CA ALA A 189 -17.08 -12.96 -11.88
C ALA A 189 -17.87 -13.83 -12.87
N GLU A 190 -17.30 -14.94 -13.32
CA GLU A 190 -17.98 -15.88 -14.20
C GLU A 190 -19.22 -16.49 -13.52
N SER A 191 -19.10 -16.93 -12.25
CA SER A 191 -20.22 -17.45 -11.47
C SER A 191 -21.32 -16.40 -11.29
N ALA A 192 -20.97 -15.16 -11.01
CA ALA A 192 -21.92 -14.06 -10.84
C ALA A 192 -22.67 -13.75 -12.16
N ILE A 193 -21.96 -13.73 -13.29
CA ILE A 193 -22.57 -13.56 -14.62
C ILE A 193 -23.56 -14.68 -14.93
N LEU A 194 -23.17 -15.94 -14.67
CA LEU A 194 -24.04 -17.09 -14.91
C LEU A 194 -25.27 -17.08 -13.99
N ALA A 195 -25.13 -16.66 -12.74
CA ALA A 195 -26.26 -16.51 -11.82
C ALA A 195 -27.26 -15.46 -12.33
N ALA A 196 -26.80 -14.29 -12.74
CA ALA A 196 -27.65 -13.25 -13.33
C ALA A 196 -28.31 -13.74 -14.63
N ALA A 197 -27.56 -14.41 -15.49
CA ALA A 197 -28.08 -14.96 -16.75
C ALA A 197 -29.16 -16.01 -16.54
N SER A 198 -29.07 -16.80 -15.46
CA SER A 198 -30.02 -17.87 -15.15
C SER A 198 -31.44 -17.40 -14.81
N ILE A 199 -31.59 -16.15 -14.36
CA ILE A 199 -32.89 -15.55 -14.02
C ILE A 199 -33.39 -14.59 -15.12
N MET A 200 -32.68 -14.51 -16.25
CA MET A 200 -33.00 -13.55 -17.31
C MET A 200 -34.23 -14.03 -18.10
N GLU A 201 -35.35 -13.36 -17.89
CA GLU A 201 -36.62 -13.60 -18.59
C GLU A 201 -37.37 -12.28 -18.82
N GLU A 202 -38.47 -12.34 -19.58
CA GLU A 202 -39.29 -11.15 -19.82
C GLU A 202 -39.90 -10.65 -18.51
N GLY A 203 -39.69 -9.36 -18.23
CA GLY A 203 -40.21 -8.68 -17.02
C GLY A 203 -39.23 -8.65 -15.84
N VAL A 204 -38.07 -9.36 -15.89
CA VAL A 204 -37.04 -9.24 -14.87
C VAL A 204 -36.44 -7.82 -14.87
N THR A 205 -36.25 -7.26 -13.69
CA THR A 205 -35.70 -5.91 -13.52
C THR A 205 -34.17 -5.93 -13.41
N GLU A 206 -33.54 -4.81 -13.77
CA GLU A 206 -32.10 -4.61 -13.57
C GLU A 206 -31.67 -4.86 -12.11
N ARG A 207 -32.51 -4.46 -11.16
CA ARG A 207 -32.27 -4.69 -9.72
C ARG A 207 -32.21 -6.18 -9.37
N GLU A 208 -33.11 -6.99 -9.92
CA GLU A 208 -33.12 -8.44 -9.70
C GLU A 208 -31.89 -9.09 -10.29
N LEU A 209 -31.48 -8.67 -11.51
CA LEU A 209 -30.24 -9.13 -12.12
C LEU A 209 -29.00 -8.74 -11.28
N MET A 210 -28.96 -7.52 -10.76
CA MET A 210 -27.87 -7.06 -9.89
C MET A 210 -27.82 -7.84 -8.58
N LEU A 211 -28.96 -8.18 -7.98
CA LEU A 211 -29.02 -8.99 -6.76
C LEU A 211 -28.58 -10.44 -7.00
N ALA A 212 -28.89 -11.00 -8.17
CA ALA A 212 -28.43 -12.34 -8.53
C ALA A 212 -26.93 -12.38 -8.88
N PHE A 213 -26.36 -11.25 -9.35
CA PHE A 213 -24.94 -11.11 -9.65
C PHE A 213 -24.07 -11.03 -8.39
N ASN A 214 -24.57 -10.47 -7.30
CA ASN A 214 -23.85 -10.26 -6.03
C ASN A 214 -23.94 -11.47 -5.09
#